data_692f0d6106d3ea312862f29f70b4515d
#
_entry.id   692f0d6106d3ea312862f29f70b4515d
#
_cell.length_a   1.000
_cell.length_b   1.000
_cell.length_c   1.000
_cell.angle_alpha   90.00
_cell.angle_beta   90.00
_cell.angle_gamma   90.00
#
_symmetry.space_group_name_H-M   'P 1'
#
loop_
_entity.id
_entity.type
_entity.pdbx_description
1 polymer ?
#
loop_
_entity_poly.entity_id
_entity_poly.type
_entity_poly.pdbx_seq_one_letter_code
_entity_poly.pdbx_strand_id
1 'polypeptide(L)'
;MPHSHPSRRTVLRALTTAAVMGATARIPAAAAASPSLRAVYHMTPPSGWTCDPQRPVHIGGAYHLYYLHSDQNNAPGWWQHATTTDNVTFTDHGVAIPLGPDFPVWTGSGVVDTGDTAGFGAGAVVVLATQPTGGDRFDQEQYLYYSTDGGFTFTAYGPPVIDNPDHSDWFRDPKIHWDAARNEWIAAIGRWQSIWFYTSPNLKNWTYRSTFTYATPNIGGMECPDLFEMTADDGTSHWVLAGSTQGDYSGLPDTYAYWTGTWNGTTFTTDGADPQWLDWGWDWYAAVTWPDANAPTTRRFAIAWMNNWHYAARTVPTDLTDGYNGQMSVVRELSLAKQPGGWYTLLSQPVSTLHDHVVDTVHLTDVTTSGRVELPYQGSAYELELDISWQQLDNVGISVGRSADGTRHTNIGVFQGNVYVDRRPSDRPEYSFGAYGQSNAPIDPAARWVHLKILVDKQSVEVFVNAGHTVLSHQVYFEPTDTGISVYADGGSATFSNITVRAFT
;
A
#
# COMPACT_ATOMS: atom_id res chain seq x y z
N MET A 1 -8.34 22.68 -54.08
CA MET A 1 -9.06 22.29 -55.32
C MET A 1 -9.58 20.89 -55.11
N PRO A 2 -10.79 20.68 -55.55
CA PRO A 2 -11.72 19.77 -54.93
C PRO A 2 -12.03 18.52 -55.78
N HIS A 3 -13.00 17.73 -55.25
CA HIS A 3 -13.89 16.79 -55.95
C HIS A 3 -13.46 15.32 -55.96
N SER A 4 -14.36 14.34 -55.88
CA SER A 4 -15.80 14.27 -55.83
C SER A 4 -16.24 12.86 -55.49
N HIS A 5 -17.38 12.74 -54.82
CA HIS A 5 -18.14 11.47 -54.79
C HIS A 5 -18.74 11.11 -56.13
N PRO A 6 -19.10 9.85 -56.33
CA PRO A 6 -20.40 9.58 -56.93
C PRO A 6 -21.28 8.55 -56.21
N SER A 7 -22.54 8.68 -56.56
CA SER A 7 -23.72 8.14 -55.95
C SER A 7 -24.23 6.83 -56.55
N ARG A 8 -24.93 6.09 -55.72
CA ARG A 8 -26.16 5.28 -55.88
C ARG A 8 -26.58 4.65 -57.22
N ARG A 9 -27.08 3.43 -57.02
CA ARG A 9 -28.13 2.63 -57.72
C ARG A 9 -27.71 1.76 -58.90
N THR A 10 -27.99 0.44 -58.75
CA THR A 10 -29.05 -0.25 -59.53
C THR A 10 -29.29 -1.66 -58.95
N VAL A 11 -30.58 -2.00 -58.81
CA VAL A 11 -31.16 -3.27 -58.38
C VAL A 11 -31.20 -4.22 -59.58
N LEU A 12 -30.81 -5.48 -59.40
CA LEU A 12 -31.27 -6.57 -60.26
C LEU A 12 -31.64 -7.81 -59.41
N ARG A 13 -32.90 -8.23 -59.54
CA ARG A 13 -33.45 -9.46 -58.98
C ARG A 13 -33.02 -10.63 -59.85
N ALA A 14 -32.49 -11.71 -59.25
CA ALA A 14 -32.50 -13.05 -59.83
C ALA A 14 -32.99 -14.03 -58.76
N LEU A 15 -34.11 -14.67 -59.03
CA LEU A 15 -34.61 -15.80 -58.27
C LEU A 15 -33.85 -17.06 -58.72
N THR A 16 -33.25 -17.75 -57.78
CA THR A 16 -32.83 -19.15 -57.95
C THR A 16 -33.14 -19.94 -56.67
N THR A 17 -33.80 -21.06 -56.89
CA THR A 17 -34.24 -22.06 -55.91
C THR A 17 -33.12 -22.53 -55.02
N ALA A 18 -33.29 -22.43 -53.69
CA ALA A 18 -32.31 -22.93 -52.70
C ALA A 18 -32.71 -24.34 -52.28
N ALA A 19 -31.74 -25.26 -52.40
CA ALA A 19 -31.76 -26.52 -51.70
C ALA A 19 -31.46 -26.29 -50.21
N VAL A 20 -32.34 -26.76 -49.34
CA VAL A 20 -32.17 -26.71 -47.88
C VAL A 20 -31.11 -27.77 -47.51
N MET A 21 -29.86 -27.37 -47.35
CA MET A 21 -28.90 -28.13 -46.55
C MET A 21 -28.98 -27.64 -45.13
N GLY A 22 -29.40 -28.48 -44.20
CA GLY A 22 -29.43 -28.19 -42.76
C GLY A 22 -28.00 -27.98 -42.24
N ALA A 23 -27.58 -26.71 -42.16
CA ALA A 23 -26.41 -26.33 -41.38
C ALA A 23 -26.83 -26.29 -39.91
N THR A 24 -26.43 -27.29 -39.14
CA THR A 24 -26.42 -27.19 -37.67
C THR A 24 -25.44 -26.09 -37.29
N ALA A 25 -25.98 -24.90 -36.98
CA ALA A 25 -25.21 -23.84 -36.35
C ALA A 25 -24.68 -24.38 -35.01
N ARG A 26 -23.39 -24.68 -34.96
CA ARG A 26 -22.71 -24.83 -33.67
C ARG A 26 -22.77 -23.45 -32.99
N ILE A 27 -23.60 -23.33 -31.99
CA ILE A 27 -23.51 -22.22 -31.03
C ILE A 27 -22.09 -22.32 -30.46
N PRO A 28 -21.22 -21.30 -30.61
CA PRO A 28 -19.94 -21.33 -29.95
C PRO A 28 -20.24 -21.49 -28.46
N ALA A 29 -19.65 -22.50 -27.83
CA ALA A 29 -19.70 -22.62 -26.39
C ALA A 29 -19.23 -21.25 -25.83
N ALA A 30 -20.03 -20.63 -24.97
CA ALA A 30 -19.59 -19.44 -24.27
C ALA A 30 -18.25 -19.79 -23.64
N ALA A 31 -17.21 -19.00 -23.94
CA ALA A 31 -15.93 -19.15 -23.29
C ALA A 31 -16.20 -19.08 -21.78
N ALA A 32 -15.75 -20.07 -21.03
CA ALA A 32 -15.85 -20.02 -19.59
C ALA A 32 -15.20 -18.71 -19.12
N ALA A 33 -15.89 -17.94 -18.29
CA ALA A 33 -15.32 -16.73 -17.73
C ALA A 33 -14.00 -17.09 -17.03
N SER A 34 -12.98 -16.30 -17.23
CA SER A 34 -11.72 -16.47 -16.52
C SER A 34 -11.99 -16.43 -15.01
N PRO A 35 -11.33 -17.27 -14.20
CA PRO A 35 -11.50 -17.22 -12.77
C PRO A 35 -11.12 -15.84 -12.23
N SER A 36 -11.85 -15.35 -11.23
CA SER A 36 -11.56 -14.08 -10.57
C SER A 36 -10.18 -14.10 -9.92
N LEU A 37 -9.43 -13.04 -10.14
CA LEU A 37 -8.12 -12.77 -9.54
C LEU A 37 -8.23 -11.76 -8.39
N ARG A 38 -9.46 -11.36 -8.00
CA ARG A 38 -9.69 -10.45 -6.87
C ARG A 38 -9.06 -11.02 -5.61
N ALA A 39 -8.32 -10.18 -4.90
CA ALA A 39 -7.70 -10.53 -3.62
C ALA A 39 -8.75 -11.04 -2.62
N VAL A 40 -8.34 -11.97 -1.77
CA VAL A 40 -9.21 -12.64 -0.81
C VAL A 40 -9.32 -11.82 0.48
N TYR A 41 -8.20 -11.30 0.97
CA TYR A 41 -8.15 -10.59 2.25
C TYR A 41 -7.46 -9.22 2.18
N HIS A 42 -7.01 -8.79 1.02
CA HIS A 42 -6.57 -7.41 0.80
C HIS A 42 -7.73 -6.54 0.34
N MET A 43 -7.76 -5.31 0.81
CA MET A 43 -8.75 -4.33 0.36
C MET A 43 -8.51 -3.97 -1.11
N THR A 44 -9.55 -4.09 -1.92
CA THR A 44 -9.56 -3.73 -3.34
C THR A 44 -10.72 -2.78 -3.63
N PRO A 45 -10.62 -1.88 -4.61
CA PRO A 45 -11.77 -1.08 -5.03
C PRO A 45 -12.84 -1.96 -5.67
N PRO A 46 -14.12 -1.54 -5.67
CA PRO A 46 -15.18 -2.29 -6.35
C PRO A 46 -14.94 -2.42 -7.85
N SER A 47 -14.38 -1.39 -8.48
CA SER A 47 -14.01 -1.30 -9.90
C SER A 47 -13.02 -0.17 -10.11
N GLY A 48 -12.51 0.02 -11.34
CA GLY A 48 -11.63 1.12 -11.70
C GLY A 48 -10.25 1.04 -11.06
N TRP A 49 -9.61 2.17 -10.86
CA TRP A 49 -8.24 2.27 -10.37
C TRP A 49 -8.18 2.91 -8.98
N THR A 50 -7.30 2.42 -8.13
CA THR A 50 -7.03 3.01 -6.81
C THR A 50 -5.55 3.25 -6.60
N CYS A 51 -5.25 4.29 -5.81
CA CYS A 51 -3.91 4.53 -5.27
C CYS A 51 -4.00 4.98 -3.79
N ASP A 52 -3.41 6.09 -3.43
CA ASP A 52 -3.14 6.57 -2.09
C ASP A 52 -4.31 6.39 -1.10
N PRO A 53 -4.14 5.61 -0.03
CA PRO A 53 -5.05 5.64 1.09
C PRO A 53 -4.94 6.96 1.84
N GLN A 54 -6.05 7.43 2.42
CA GLN A 54 -6.08 8.61 3.27
C GLN A 54 -6.19 8.17 4.73
N ARG A 55 -5.58 8.93 5.64
CA ARG A 55 -5.57 8.58 7.05
C ARG A 55 -6.97 8.25 7.57
N PRO A 56 -7.22 7.02 8.05
CA PRO A 56 -8.50 6.66 8.65
C PRO A 56 -8.81 7.45 9.91
N VAL A 57 -10.10 7.75 10.10
CA VAL A 57 -10.65 8.32 11.34
C VAL A 57 -11.56 7.31 12.01
N HIS A 58 -11.57 7.30 13.35
CA HIS A 58 -12.42 6.39 14.12
C HIS A 58 -13.72 7.11 14.53
N ILE A 59 -14.86 6.61 14.08
CA ILE A 59 -16.18 7.18 14.36
C ILE A 59 -17.18 6.04 14.58
N GLY A 60 -17.98 6.14 15.64
CA GLY A 60 -19.07 5.20 15.86
C GLY A 60 -18.64 3.72 16.02
N GLY A 61 -17.40 3.45 16.41
CA GLY A 61 -16.86 2.10 16.56
C GLY A 61 -16.27 1.49 15.28
N ALA A 62 -16.18 2.26 14.18
CA ALA A 62 -15.55 1.84 12.94
C ALA A 62 -14.44 2.82 12.53
N TYR A 63 -13.45 2.32 11.79
CA TYR A 63 -12.49 3.15 11.08
C TYR A 63 -13.03 3.48 9.69
N HIS A 64 -13.04 4.75 9.35
CA HIS A 64 -13.43 5.28 8.05
C HIS A 64 -12.17 5.54 7.24
N LEU A 65 -11.89 4.66 6.27
CA LEU A 65 -10.80 4.79 5.31
C LEU A 65 -11.30 5.51 4.07
N TYR A 66 -10.59 6.53 3.65
CA TYR A 66 -10.79 7.13 2.32
C TYR A 66 -9.58 6.77 1.45
N TYR A 67 -9.76 6.78 0.13
CA TYR A 67 -8.69 6.50 -0.81
C TYR A 67 -8.93 7.16 -2.16
N LEU A 68 -7.87 7.47 -2.88
CA LEU A 68 -7.97 7.98 -4.24
C LEU A 68 -8.50 6.88 -5.16
N HIS A 69 -9.50 7.24 -5.94
CA HIS A 69 -10.18 6.33 -6.87
C HIS A 69 -10.52 7.05 -8.18
N SER A 70 -10.43 6.34 -9.29
CA SER A 70 -10.86 6.83 -10.62
C SER A 70 -11.37 5.68 -11.49
N ASP A 71 -12.15 6.01 -12.53
CA ASP A 71 -12.66 5.01 -13.49
C ASP A 71 -11.58 4.45 -14.41
N GLN A 72 -10.43 5.12 -14.52
CA GLN A 72 -9.34 4.75 -15.43
C GLN A 72 -7.99 4.86 -14.72
N ASN A 73 -7.07 4.02 -15.14
CA ASN A 73 -5.72 3.98 -14.60
C ASN A 73 -5.05 5.35 -14.67
N ASN A 74 -4.58 5.85 -13.53
CA ASN A 74 -3.87 7.13 -13.38
C ASN A 74 -4.64 8.34 -13.92
N ALA A 75 -5.97 8.31 -13.88
CA ALA A 75 -6.82 9.45 -14.25
C ALA A 75 -7.12 10.35 -13.02
N PRO A 76 -7.52 11.60 -13.24
CA PRO A 76 -8.07 12.43 -12.17
C PRO A 76 -9.20 11.72 -11.46
N GLY A 77 -9.18 11.73 -10.14
CA GLY A 77 -10.09 10.94 -9.33
C GLY A 77 -10.75 11.73 -8.21
N TRP A 78 -11.38 10.98 -7.34
CA TRP A 78 -12.12 11.43 -6.16
C TRP A 78 -11.70 10.62 -4.94
N TRP A 79 -12.17 11.02 -3.76
CA TRP A 79 -12.03 10.21 -2.57
C TRP A 79 -13.20 9.24 -2.46
N GLN A 80 -12.89 7.96 -2.59
CA GLN A 80 -13.79 6.86 -2.27
C GLN A 80 -13.75 6.59 -0.77
N HIS A 81 -14.82 6.02 -0.21
CA HIS A 81 -14.97 5.78 1.21
C HIS A 81 -15.29 4.32 1.50
N ALA A 82 -14.58 3.75 2.46
CA ALA A 82 -14.85 2.44 3.02
C ALA A 82 -14.77 2.47 4.54
N THR A 83 -15.48 1.55 5.22
CA THR A 83 -15.39 1.38 6.68
C THR A 83 -14.98 -0.02 7.06
N THR A 84 -14.31 -0.12 8.20
CA THR A 84 -13.92 -1.41 8.80
C THR A 84 -14.05 -1.37 10.32
N THR A 85 -14.41 -2.49 10.92
CA THR A 85 -14.43 -2.69 12.38
C THR A 85 -13.35 -3.65 12.85
N ASP A 86 -12.74 -4.40 11.93
CA ASP A 86 -11.74 -5.43 12.19
C ASP A 86 -10.39 -5.17 11.52
N ASN A 87 -10.28 -4.11 10.70
CA ASN A 87 -9.12 -3.79 9.87
C ASN A 87 -8.77 -4.86 8.80
N VAL A 88 -9.69 -5.76 8.48
CA VAL A 88 -9.54 -6.82 7.47
C VAL A 88 -10.62 -6.71 6.40
N THR A 89 -11.88 -6.64 6.84
CA THR A 89 -13.03 -6.49 5.96
C THR A 89 -13.42 -5.03 5.80
N PHE A 90 -13.60 -4.60 4.57
CA PHE A 90 -13.98 -3.22 4.24
C PHE A 90 -15.32 -3.17 3.53
N THR A 91 -16.21 -2.32 4.03
CA THR A 91 -17.50 -2.04 3.38
C THR A 91 -17.40 -0.76 2.59
N ASP A 92 -17.57 -0.81 1.28
CA ASP A 92 -17.55 0.35 0.39
C ASP A 92 -18.85 1.17 0.54
N HIS A 93 -18.72 2.49 0.59
CA HIS A 93 -19.82 3.45 0.72
C HIS A 93 -19.93 4.39 -0.49
N GLY A 94 -19.07 4.22 -1.49
CA GLY A 94 -19.05 5.10 -2.65
C GLY A 94 -18.23 6.37 -2.43
N VAL A 95 -18.59 7.42 -3.14
CA VAL A 95 -17.84 8.68 -3.20
C VAL A 95 -18.12 9.55 -1.97
N ALA A 96 -17.06 9.91 -1.22
CA ALA A 96 -17.15 10.85 -0.10
C ALA A 96 -16.83 12.30 -0.51
N ILE A 97 -15.74 12.51 -1.27
CA ILE A 97 -15.41 13.81 -1.86
C ILE A 97 -15.37 13.63 -3.38
N PRO A 98 -16.34 14.17 -4.12
CA PRO A 98 -16.41 14.00 -5.57
C PRO A 98 -15.28 14.75 -6.29
N LEU A 99 -14.99 14.32 -7.52
CA LEU A 99 -14.18 15.10 -8.44
C LEU A 99 -14.77 16.50 -8.58
N GLY A 100 -13.98 17.52 -8.28
CA GLY A 100 -14.41 18.91 -8.46
C GLY A 100 -14.61 19.26 -9.95
N PRO A 101 -15.44 20.24 -10.26
CA PRO A 101 -15.67 20.64 -11.66
C PRO A 101 -14.42 21.19 -12.34
N ASP A 102 -13.52 21.79 -11.57
CA ASP A 102 -12.33 22.48 -12.10
C ASP A 102 -11.03 21.71 -11.80
N PHE A 103 -10.96 20.99 -10.65
CA PHE A 103 -9.74 20.34 -10.18
C PHE A 103 -10.02 18.99 -9.55
N PRO A 104 -9.12 17.99 -9.72
CA PRO A 104 -9.15 16.77 -8.93
C PRO A 104 -8.83 17.06 -7.45
N VAL A 105 -9.27 16.19 -6.56
CA VAL A 105 -8.88 16.19 -5.16
C VAL A 105 -7.80 15.13 -5.00
N TRP A 106 -6.61 15.57 -4.62
CA TRP A 106 -5.45 14.70 -4.40
C TRP A 106 -5.37 14.26 -2.93
N THR A 107 -4.25 13.66 -2.58
CA THR A 107 -3.99 13.11 -1.26
C THR A 107 -4.04 14.17 -0.16
N GLY A 108 -4.47 13.73 1.01
CA GLY A 108 -4.57 14.54 2.21
C GLY A 108 -4.81 13.70 3.45
N SER A 109 -5.39 14.30 4.48
CA SER A 109 -5.74 13.57 5.71
C SER A 109 -6.97 14.14 6.39
N GLY A 110 -7.65 13.29 7.18
CA GLY A 110 -8.81 13.66 7.97
C GLY A 110 -8.54 13.58 9.48
N VAL A 111 -9.28 14.38 10.24
CA VAL A 111 -9.35 14.33 11.72
C VAL A 111 -10.79 14.51 12.16
N VAL A 112 -11.09 14.03 13.38
CA VAL A 112 -12.35 14.36 14.05
C VAL A 112 -12.10 15.55 14.97
N ASP A 113 -12.74 16.68 14.69
CA ASP A 113 -12.63 17.90 15.51
C ASP A 113 -13.61 17.82 16.69
N THR A 114 -13.20 17.11 17.72
CA THR A 114 -14.02 16.91 18.93
C THR A 114 -14.22 18.20 19.73
N GLY A 115 -13.29 19.15 19.60
CA GLY A 115 -13.29 20.45 20.30
C GLY A 115 -14.04 21.56 19.57
N ASP A 116 -14.60 21.30 18.38
CA ASP A 116 -15.22 22.33 17.53
C ASP A 116 -14.28 23.52 17.25
N THR A 117 -13.00 23.26 17.11
CA THR A 117 -12.00 24.30 16.88
C THR A 117 -12.19 24.99 15.53
N ALA A 118 -12.68 24.24 14.56
CA ALA A 118 -12.99 24.75 13.21
C ALA A 118 -14.38 25.41 13.11
N GLY A 119 -15.25 25.28 14.12
CA GLY A 119 -16.59 25.87 14.12
C GLY A 119 -17.54 25.23 13.10
N PHE A 120 -17.41 23.93 12.84
CA PHE A 120 -18.33 23.14 12.00
C PHE A 120 -19.27 22.25 12.83
N GLY A 121 -19.14 22.29 14.15
CA GLY A 121 -19.80 21.44 15.12
C GLY A 121 -18.87 20.40 15.71
N ALA A 122 -19.00 20.16 17.05
CA ALA A 122 -18.19 19.18 17.75
C ALA A 122 -18.37 17.78 17.15
N GLY A 123 -17.26 17.14 16.83
CA GLY A 123 -17.25 15.83 16.16
C GLY A 123 -17.33 15.89 14.64
N ALA A 124 -17.32 17.06 14.02
CA ALA A 124 -17.18 17.19 12.58
C ALA A 124 -15.87 16.50 12.11
N VAL A 125 -15.95 15.81 10.98
CA VAL A 125 -14.73 15.31 10.32
C VAL A 125 -14.19 16.43 9.43
N VAL A 126 -12.96 16.82 9.65
CA VAL A 126 -12.29 17.87 8.88
C VAL A 126 -11.16 17.27 8.08
N VAL A 127 -11.13 17.54 6.79
CA VAL A 127 -10.13 17.04 5.84
C VAL A 127 -9.33 18.23 5.30
N LEU A 128 -8.01 18.08 5.26
CA LEU A 128 -7.11 18.93 4.49
C LEU A 128 -6.57 18.10 3.34
N ALA A 129 -6.79 18.55 2.10
CA ALA A 129 -6.41 17.83 0.89
C ALA A 129 -5.75 18.76 -0.13
N THR A 130 -4.83 18.22 -0.89
CA THR A 130 -4.18 18.95 -1.98
C THR A 130 -5.10 19.04 -3.19
N GLN A 131 -5.16 20.22 -3.81
CA GLN A 131 -5.73 20.40 -5.13
C GLN A 131 -4.74 21.14 -6.04
N PRO A 132 -4.49 20.64 -7.26
CA PRO A 132 -3.81 21.43 -8.27
C PRO A 132 -4.78 22.51 -8.79
N THR A 133 -4.34 23.75 -8.80
CA THR A 133 -5.16 24.90 -9.20
C THR A 133 -4.76 25.47 -10.58
N GLY A 134 -5.63 26.32 -11.16
CA GLY A 134 -5.33 27.05 -12.40
C GLY A 134 -5.20 26.20 -13.66
N GLY A 135 -5.61 24.93 -13.63
CA GLY A 135 -5.40 23.98 -14.73
C GLY A 135 -3.93 23.57 -14.90
N ASP A 136 -3.05 24.02 -14.03
CA ASP A 136 -1.66 23.67 -13.96
C ASP A 136 -1.41 22.69 -12.80
N ARG A 137 -0.80 21.54 -13.08
CA ARG A 137 -0.42 20.57 -12.06
C ARG A 137 0.64 21.08 -11.08
N PHE A 138 1.27 22.19 -11.42
CA PHE A 138 2.37 22.74 -10.66
C PHE A 138 1.94 23.67 -9.53
N ASP A 139 0.72 24.17 -9.53
CA ASP A 139 0.23 25.02 -8.45
C ASP A 139 -0.64 24.19 -7.49
N GLN A 140 -0.02 23.61 -6.48
CA GLN A 140 -0.63 22.68 -5.53
C GLN A 140 -0.92 23.39 -4.22
N GLU A 141 -2.20 23.60 -3.90
CA GLU A 141 -2.65 24.30 -2.70
C GLU A 141 -3.45 23.35 -1.80
N GLN A 142 -3.58 23.72 -0.50
CA GLN A 142 -4.26 22.87 0.46
C GLN A 142 -5.66 23.42 0.75
N TYR A 143 -6.67 22.60 0.44
CA TYR A 143 -8.09 22.91 0.59
C TYR A 143 -8.70 22.15 1.76
N LEU A 144 -9.67 22.79 2.42
CA LEU A 144 -10.35 22.21 3.56
C LEU A 144 -11.76 21.78 3.19
N TYR A 145 -12.09 20.57 3.63
CA TYR A 145 -13.43 20.00 3.54
C TYR A 145 -13.92 19.61 4.93
N TYR A 146 -15.22 19.58 5.13
CA TYR A 146 -15.80 19.14 6.40
C TYR A 146 -17.04 18.28 6.18
N SER A 147 -17.30 17.38 7.12
CA SER A 147 -18.47 16.51 7.17
C SER A 147 -19.14 16.64 8.54
N THR A 148 -20.48 16.73 8.53
CA THR A 148 -21.32 16.73 9.75
C THR A 148 -22.23 15.52 9.81
N ASP A 149 -22.07 14.56 8.90
CA ASP A 149 -22.86 13.33 8.82
C ASP A 149 -22.06 12.07 9.19
N GLY A 150 -20.95 12.26 9.94
CA GLY A 150 -20.09 11.15 10.36
C GLY A 150 -19.05 10.72 9.33
N GLY A 151 -18.69 11.59 8.37
CA GLY A 151 -17.65 11.32 7.38
C GLY A 151 -18.13 10.65 6.09
N PHE A 152 -19.44 10.60 5.86
CA PHE A 152 -20.01 10.00 4.64
C PHE A 152 -20.00 10.95 3.45
N THR A 153 -20.31 12.24 3.68
CA THR A 153 -20.24 13.26 2.65
C THR A 153 -19.51 14.49 3.16
N PHE A 154 -18.84 15.20 2.25
CA PHE A 154 -18.06 16.38 2.59
C PHE A 154 -18.49 17.61 1.81
N THR A 155 -18.40 18.75 2.48
CA THR A 155 -18.63 20.08 1.91
C THR A 155 -17.30 20.83 1.83
N ALA A 156 -16.98 21.41 0.68
CA ALA A 156 -15.82 22.29 0.54
C ALA A 156 -15.98 23.55 1.38
N TYR A 157 -14.95 23.94 2.10
CA TYR A 157 -14.97 25.16 2.95
C TYR A 157 -14.93 26.45 2.10
N GLY A 158 -14.13 26.45 1.03
CA GLY A 158 -13.98 27.61 0.14
C GLY A 158 -12.57 27.71 -0.45
N PRO A 159 -11.90 28.87 -0.34
CA PRO A 159 -10.56 29.03 -0.88
C PRO A 159 -9.54 28.15 -0.15
N PRO A 160 -8.32 28.00 -0.70
CA PRO A 160 -7.27 27.28 -0.02
C PRO A 160 -7.01 27.88 1.36
N VAL A 161 -6.68 27.03 2.33
CA VAL A 161 -6.32 27.47 3.70
C VAL A 161 -4.79 27.50 3.90
N ILE A 162 -4.03 26.85 3.00
CA ILE A 162 -2.58 27.00 2.89
C ILE A 162 -2.26 27.15 1.41
N ASP A 163 -1.84 28.35 1.07
CA ASP A 163 -1.38 28.66 -0.31
C ASP A 163 -0.01 28.06 -0.55
N ASN A 164 0.30 27.71 -1.81
CA ASN A 164 1.63 27.33 -2.23
C ASN A 164 2.51 28.57 -2.37
N PRO A 165 3.49 28.78 -1.47
CA PRO A 165 4.12 30.09 -1.32
C PRO A 165 5.01 30.54 -2.48
N ASP A 166 5.44 29.61 -3.33
CA ASP A 166 6.31 29.88 -4.49
C ASP A 166 5.84 29.21 -5.79
N HIS A 167 4.60 28.66 -5.77
CA HIS A 167 3.98 28.01 -6.92
C HIS A 167 4.82 26.85 -7.50
N SER A 168 5.60 26.16 -6.65
CA SER A 168 6.37 24.98 -7.05
C SER A 168 5.47 23.77 -7.27
N ASP A 169 5.92 22.84 -8.08
CA ASP A 169 5.19 21.62 -8.46
C ASP A 169 5.25 20.51 -7.41
N TRP A 170 5.68 20.79 -6.19
CA TRP A 170 5.81 19.82 -5.11
C TRP A 170 5.47 20.45 -3.78
N PHE A 171 4.17 20.58 -3.50
CA PHE A 171 3.65 21.09 -2.23
C PHE A 171 2.33 20.39 -1.91
N ARG A 172 2.39 19.15 -1.35
CA ARG A 172 1.25 18.26 -1.32
C ARG A 172 1.20 17.28 -0.15
N ASP A 173 0.07 16.56 -0.06
CA ASP A 173 -0.21 15.45 0.83
C ASP A 173 -0.21 15.87 2.30
N PRO A 174 -1.02 16.87 2.70
CA PRO A 174 -1.00 17.40 4.06
C PRO A 174 -1.45 16.35 5.07
N LYS A 175 -0.64 16.12 6.09
CA LYS A 175 -0.99 15.31 7.25
C LYS A 175 -1.30 16.20 8.44
N ILE A 176 -2.53 16.13 8.94
CA ILE A 176 -2.95 16.89 10.12
C ILE A 176 -2.95 16.02 11.37
N HIS A 177 -2.49 16.60 12.46
CA HIS A 177 -2.39 15.98 13.78
C HIS A 177 -2.70 16.97 14.88
N TRP A 178 -3.34 16.53 15.97
CA TRP A 178 -3.58 17.35 17.16
C TRP A 178 -2.42 17.24 18.14
N ASP A 179 -1.75 18.34 18.43
CA ASP A 179 -0.75 18.45 19.49
C ASP A 179 -1.45 18.79 20.81
N ALA A 180 -1.76 17.77 21.60
CA ALA A 180 -2.47 17.94 22.87
C ALA A 180 -1.65 18.73 23.91
N ALA A 181 -0.31 18.65 23.84
CA ALA A 181 0.57 19.36 24.77
C ALA A 181 0.53 20.88 24.54
N ARG A 182 0.22 21.31 23.30
CA ARG A 182 0.22 22.73 22.91
C ARG A 182 -1.16 23.26 22.57
N ASN A 183 -2.17 22.36 22.51
CA ASN A 183 -3.55 22.70 22.20
C ASN A 183 -3.65 23.37 20.81
N GLU A 184 -2.97 22.80 19.81
CA GLU A 184 -2.97 23.28 18.44
C GLU A 184 -2.89 22.13 17.44
N TRP A 185 -3.30 22.39 16.20
CA TRP A 185 -3.15 21.47 15.07
C TRP A 185 -1.80 21.65 14.43
N ILE A 186 -1.17 20.54 14.01
CA ILE A 186 0.03 20.49 13.18
C ILE A 186 -0.39 20.01 11.79
N ALA A 187 0.17 20.61 10.74
CA ALA A 187 0.18 20.05 9.40
C ALA A 187 1.62 19.80 8.94
N ALA A 188 1.90 18.60 8.47
CA ALA A 188 3.12 18.23 7.76
C ALA A 188 2.78 18.12 6.28
N ILE A 189 3.53 18.82 5.40
CA ILE A 189 3.29 18.89 3.96
C ILE A 189 4.56 18.47 3.24
N GLY A 190 4.43 17.55 2.27
CA GLY A 190 5.52 17.10 1.42
C GLY A 190 5.97 18.19 0.44
N ARG A 191 7.29 18.38 0.35
CA ARG A 191 7.88 19.36 -0.55
C ARG A 191 9.25 18.92 -1.04
N TRP A 192 9.30 18.19 -2.16
CA TRP A 192 10.51 17.60 -2.69
C TRP A 192 11.33 16.91 -1.57
N GLN A 193 12.61 17.21 -1.41
CA GLN A 193 13.47 16.62 -0.36
C GLN A 193 13.23 17.22 1.04
N SER A 194 12.02 17.67 1.33
CA SER A 194 11.71 18.30 2.61
C SER A 194 10.25 18.06 3.03
N ILE A 195 10.00 18.21 4.33
CA ILE A 195 8.66 18.26 4.91
C ILE A 195 8.53 19.60 5.60
N TRP A 196 7.46 20.34 5.28
CA TRP A 196 7.16 21.64 5.87
C TRP A 196 6.11 21.50 6.96
N PHE A 197 6.35 22.17 8.09
CA PHE A 197 5.45 22.15 9.22
C PHE A 197 4.71 23.47 9.36
N TYR A 198 3.41 23.37 9.57
CA TYR A 198 2.51 24.46 9.88
C TYR A 198 1.76 24.14 11.17
N THR A 199 1.32 25.16 11.92
CA THR A 199 0.41 24.99 13.04
C THR A 199 -0.81 25.89 12.89
N SER A 200 -1.93 25.47 13.49
CA SER A 200 -3.21 26.18 13.44
C SER A 200 -3.99 26.01 14.74
N PRO A 201 -4.63 27.07 15.27
CA PRO A 201 -5.56 26.94 16.38
C PRO A 201 -6.94 26.36 15.95
N ASN A 202 -7.27 26.36 14.64
CA ASN A 202 -8.64 26.17 14.17
C ASN A 202 -8.75 25.51 12.79
N LEU A 203 -7.71 24.82 12.30
CA LEU A 203 -7.67 24.15 11.00
C LEU A 203 -7.84 25.07 9.75
N LYS A 204 -8.16 26.35 9.94
CA LYS A 204 -8.42 27.34 8.90
C LYS A 204 -7.28 28.33 8.73
N ASN A 205 -6.64 28.73 9.82
CA ASN A 205 -5.58 29.74 9.83
C ASN A 205 -4.27 29.07 10.20
N TRP A 206 -3.42 28.87 9.21
CA TRP A 206 -2.17 28.15 9.34
C TRP A 206 -0.96 29.09 9.39
N THR A 207 0.00 28.77 10.21
CA THR A 207 1.27 29.48 10.34
C THR A 207 2.42 28.53 10.07
N TYR A 208 3.27 28.86 9.10
CA TYR A 208 4.51 28.14 8.86
C TYR A 208 5.43 28.19 10.09
N ARG A 209 6.05 27.06 10.40
CA ARG A 209 6.95 26.92 11.57
C ARG A 209 8.38 26.60 11.17
N SER A 210 8.59 25.54 10.45
CA SER A 210 9.92 25.07 10.07
C SER A 210 9.88 24.07 8.91
N THR A 211 11.06 23.69 8.47
CA THR A 211 11.28 22.66 7.46
C THR A 211 12.20 21.57 8.02
N PHE A 212 11.82 20.32 7.82
CA PHE A 212 12.73 19.19 7.90
C PHE A 212 13.27 18.89 6.51
N THR A 213 14.58 18.71 6.38
CA THR A 213 15.24 18.40 5.11
C THR A 213 16.16 17.22 5.26
N TYR A 214 16.11 16.29 4.31
CA TYR A 214 17.02 15.17 4.20
C TYR A 214 17.55 15.08 2.76
N ALA A 215 18.83 15.28 2.57
CA ALA A 215 19.42 15.42 1.24
C ALA A 215 20.45 14.33 0.89
N THR A 216 20.91 13.55 1.89
CA THR A 216 21.98 12.56 1.68
C THR A 216 21.73 11.30 2.51
N PRO A 217 21.56 10.12 1.90
CA PRO A 217 21.49 9.86 0.46
C PRO A 217 20.28 10.54 -0.18
N ASN A 218 20.29 10.65 -1.52
CA ASN A 218 19.14 11.17 -2.25
C ASN A 218 18.01 10.14 -2.21
N ILE A 219 16.92 10.46 -1.52
CA ILE A 219 15.70 9.64 -1.43
C ILE A 219 14.53 10.24 -2.21
N GLY A 220 14.84 11.13 -3.17
CA GLY A 220 13.85 11.78 -4.03
C GLY A 220 12.89 12.70 -3.30
N GLY A 221 11.70 12.85 -3.84
CA GLY A 221 10.62 13.60 -3.22
C GLY A 221 9.99 12.86 -2.04
N MET A 222 9.58 13.61 -1.01
CA MET A 222 8.83 13.07 0.13
C MET A 222 7.35 13.37 -0.08
N GLU A 223 6.57 12.30 -0.27
CA GLU A 223 5.12 12.33 -0.42
C GLU A 223 4.45 11.71 0.80
N CYS A 224 3.16 11.97 0.99
CA CYS A 224 2.35 11.40 2.05
C CYS A 224 3.07 11.45 3.42
N PRO A 225 3.55 12.64 3.88
CA PRO A 225 4.26 12.73 5.14
C PRO A 225 3.39 12.30 6.30
N ASP A 226 4.01 11.81 7.38
CA ASP A 226 3.33 11.49 8.63
C ASP A 226 4.13 12.04 9.82
N LEU A 227 3.44 12.53 10.83
CA LEU A 227 4.03 12.97 12.09
C LEU A 227 3.12 12.53 13.24
N PHE A 228 3.67 11.76 14.19
CA PHE A 228 2.92 11.24 15.33
C PHE A 228 3.82 10.91 16.51
N GLU A 229 3.23 10.81 17.70
CA GLU A 229 3.90 10.38 18.92
C GLU A 229 3.51 8.94 19.26
N MET A 230 4.48 8.14 19.73
CA MET A 230 4.25 6.81 20.28
C MET A 230 5.08 6.58 21.55
N THR A 231 4.51 5.79 22.45
CA THR A 231 5.20 5.26 23.62
C THR A 231 5.86 3.93 23.25
N ALA A 232 7.16 3.84 23.44
CA ALA A 232 7.95 2.63 23.20
C ALA A 232 7.74 1.57 24.29
N ASP A 233 8.27 0.37 24.05
CA ASP A 233 8.20 -0.79 24.96
C ASP A 233 8.92 -0.54 26.31
N ASP A 234 9.84 0.42 26.38
CA ASP A 234 10.51 0.83 27.62
C ASP A 234 9.74 1.96 28.38
N GLY A 235 8.58 2.37 27.89
CA GLY A 235 7.71 3.39 28.48
C GLY A 235 8.10 4.83 28.12
N THR A 236 9.11 5.06 27.28
CA THR A 236 9.48 6.40 26.81
C THR A 236 8.66 6.81 25.58
N SER A 237 8.35 8.10 25.45
CA SER A 237 7.62 8.64 24.29
C SER A 237 8.56 9.25 23.27
N HIS A 238 8.32 8.94 22.02
CA HIS A 238 9.08 9.43 20.87
C HIS A 238 8.15 9.91 19.76
N TRP A 239 8.54 10.98 19.11
CA TRP A 239 7.91 11.40 17.87
C TRP A 239 8.51 10.63 16.69
N VAL A 240 7.67 10.31 15.73
CA VAL A 240 8.04 9.70 14.47
C VAL A 240 7.66 10.65 13.35
N LEU A 241 8.63 11.00 12.52
CA LEU A 241 8.43 11.68 11.26
C LEU A 241 8.67 10.69 10.13
N ALA A 242 7.80 10.65 9.15
CA ALA A 242 7.89 9.70 8.06
C ALA A 242 7.36 10.28 6.74
N GLY A 243 7.59 9.57 5.64
CA GLY A 243 7.04 9.87 4.33
C GLY A 243 7.37 8.79 3.31
N SER A 244 6.57 8.72 2.26
CA SER A 244 6.87 7.90 1.09
C SER A 244 7.93 8.60 0.24
N THR A 245 8.95 7.85 -0.18
CA THR A 245 10.15 8.40 -0.83
C THR A 245 10.44 7.69 -2.14
N GLN A 246 11.32 8.25 -2.94
CA GLN A 246 11.84 7.69 -4.19
C GLN A 246 13.31 7.31 -3.96
N GLY A 247 13.53 6.27 -3.14
CA GLY A 247 14.85 5.85 -2.68
C GLY A 247 15.71 5.21 -3.77
N ASP A 248 15.13 4.77 -4.88
CA ASP A 248 15.80 4.12 -6.00
C ASP A 248 16.94 4.97 -6.59
N TYR A 249 16.86 6.29 -6.51
CA TYR A 249 17.97 7.19 -6.87
C TYR A 249 19.27 6.89 -6.13
N SER A 250 19.19 6.22 -4.98
CA SER A 250 20.34 5.83 -4.16
C SER A 250 20.41 4.32 -3.89
N GLY A 251 19.66 3.52 -4.66
CA GLY A 251 19.58 2.07 -4.46
C GLY A 251 18.85 1.66 -3.18
N LEU A 252 17.98 2.53 -2.67
CA LEU A 252 17.13 2.33 -1.50
C LEU A 252 15.68 2.05 -1.94
N PRO A 253 14.80 1.55 -1.06
CA PRO A 253 13.41 1.31 -1.41
C PRO A 253 12.64 2.58 -1.77
N ASP A 254 11.69 2.47 -2.70
CA ASP A 254 10.68 3.48 -3.00
C ASP A 254 9.44 3.24 -2.12
N THR A 255 9.63 3.33 -0.81
CA THR A 255 8.59 3.06 0.16
C THR A 255 8.60 4.10 1.29
N TYR A 256 8.27 3.70 2.49
CA TYR A 256 8.07 4.58 3.63
C TYR A 256 9.34 4.64 4.48
N ALA A 257 10.04 5.76 4.39
CA ALA A 257 11.17 6.09 5.25
C ALA A 257 10.68 6.82 6.51
N TYR A 258 11.33 6.58 7.66
CA TYR A 258 10.97 7.25 8.90
C TYR A 258 12.18 7.54 9.79
N TRP A 259 12.02 8.51 10.68
CA TRP A 259 12.96 8.91 11.73
C TRP A 259 12.23 8.95 13.07
N THR A 260 12.87 8.46 14.13
CA THR A 260 12.46 8.75 15.51
C THR A 260 13.11 10.04 15.99
N GLY A 261 12.48 10.73 16.95
CA GLY A 261 12.99 12.00 17.43
C GLY A 261 12.06 12.71 18.40
N THR A 262 12.17 14.03 18.42
CA THR A 262 11.38 14.91 19.28
C THR A 262 10.73 16.03 18.49
N TRP A 263 9.54 16.45 18.91
CA TRP A 263 8.83 17.62 18.41
C TRP A 263 8.69 18.66 19.53
N ASN A 264 9.16 19.88 19.29
CA ASN A 264 9.12 20.95 20.31
C ASN A 264 7.97 21.97 20.10
N GLY A 265 7.03 21.69 19.18
CA GLY A 265 5.96 22.61 18.77
C GLY A 265 6.31 23.45 17.53
N THR A 266 7.56 23.41 17.11
CA THR A 266 8.03 24.18 15.96
C THR A 266 8.88 23.35 15.03
N THR A 267 9.75 22.52 15.56
CA THR A 267 10.79 21.80 14.82
C THR A 267 10.82 20.33 15.25
N PHE A 268 10.94 19.44 14.27
CA PHE A 268 11.27 18.04 14.51
C PHE A 268 12.80 17.88 14.50
N THR A 269 13.31 17.19 15.53
CA THR A 269 14.74 16.86 15.66
C THR A 269 14.89 15.35 15.73
N THR A 270 15.68 14.77 14.81
CA THR A 270 15.91 13.32 14.73
C THR A 270 16.85 12.82 15.81
N ASP A 271 16.63 11.59 16.30
CA ASP A 271 17.56 10.87 17.18
C ASP A 271 18.77 10.34 16.43
N GLY A 272 18.62 9.94 15.16
CA GLY A 272 19.65 9.44 14.28
C GLY A 272 19.70 10.20 12.96
N ALA A 273 20.85 10.14 12.28
CA ALA A 273 21.05 10.84 11.01
C ALA A 273 20.31 10.15 9.85
N ASP A 274 20.35 8.82 9.80
CA ASP A 274 19.81 8.04 8.69
C ASP A 274 18.34 7.63 8.93
N PRO A 275 17.52 7.58 7.87
CA PRO A 275 16.18 7.05 7.97
C PRO A 275 16.19 5.53 8.19
N GLN A 276 15.10 5.04 8.76
CA GLN A 276 14.73 3.64 8.78
C GLN A 276 13.63 3.40 7.75
N TRP A 277 13.48 2.15 7.31
CA TRP A 277 12.50 1.76 6.30
C TRP A 277 11.47 0.84 6.92
N LEU A 278 10.19 1.19 6.77
CA LEU A 278 9.10 0.36 7.28
C LEU A 278 8.78 -0.82 6.34
N ASP A 279 9.11 -0.69 5.07
CA ASP A 279 9.01 -1.75 4.06
C ASP A 279 10.18 -1.67 3.06
N TRP A 280 10.76 -2.81 2.72
CA TRP A 280 11.89 -2.97 1.80
C TRP A 280 11.48 -3.56 0.45
N GLY A 281 10.17 -3.82 0.25
CA GLY A 281 9.62 -4.26 -1.03
C GLY A 281 9.53 -3.10 -2.03
N TRP A 282 8.96 -3.39 -3.19
CA TRP A 282 8.69 -2.37 -4.22
C TRP A 282 7.27 -1.82 -4.15
N ASP A 283 6.35 -2.49 -3.44
CA ASP A 283 4.92 -2.19 -3.50
C ASP A 283 4.34 -1.90 -2.10
N TRP A 284 4.77 -0.81 -1.49
CA TRP A 284 4.22 -0.29 -0.24
C TRP A 284 4.36 1.23 -0.19
N TYR A 285 3.59 1.94 -1.03
CA TYR A 285 3.71 3.37 -1.27
C TYR A 285 2.52 4.15 -0.72
N ALA A 286 2.67 5.47 -0.56
CA ALA A 286 1.64 6.39 -0.05
C ALA A 286 1.04 5.94 1.30
N ALA A 287 1.86 5.33 2.15
CA ALA A 287 1.40 4.76 3.40
C ALA A 287 0.83 5.83 4.34
N VAL A 288 -0.23 5.45 5.06
CA VAL A 288 -0.83 6.26 6.11
C VAL A 288 -0.89 5.47 7.40
N THR A 289 -0.77 6.21 8.54
CA THR A 289 -0.90 5.59 9.86
C THR A 289 -1.98 6.27 10.69
N TRP A 290 -2.60 5.52 11.60
CA TRP A 290 -3.60 6.04 12.55
C TRP A 290 -3.50 5.31 13.89
N PRO A 291 -3.85 5.99 15.00
CA PRO A 291 -3.79 5.37 16.32
C PRO A 291 -4.87 4.28 16.46
N ASP A 292 -4.55 3.23 17.21
CA ASP A 292 -5.59 2.34 17.71
C ASP A 292 -6.48 3.07 18.72
N ALA A 293 -7.79 3.05 18.52
CA ALA A 293 -8.74 3.72 19.40
C ALA A 293 -8.68 3.20 20.85
N ASN A 294 -8.26 1.95 21.05
CA ASN A 294 -8.15 1.32 22.39
C ASN A 294 -6.77 1.48 23.04
N ALA A 295 -5.73 1.80 22.27
CA ALA A 295 -4.36 1.94 22.74
C ALA A 295 -3.60 3.04 21.97
N PRO A 296 -4.10 4.30 21.96
CA PRO A 296 -3.69 5.31 20.98
C PRO A 296 -2.23 5.78 21.10
N THR A 297 -1.59 5.54 22.24
CA THR A 297 -0.20 5.95 22.46
C THR A 297 0.81 4.82 22.19
N THR A 298 0.41 3.55 22.30
CA THR A 298 1.33 2.41 22.25
C THR A 298 1.17 1.57 20.97
N ARG A 299 0.03 1.71 20.29
CA ARG A 299 -0.30 0.93 19.09
C ARG A 299 -0.88 1.82 18.00
N ARG A 300 -0.38 1.64 16.80
CA ARG A 300 -0.88 2.29 15.59
C ARG A 300 -1.17 1.25 14.53
N PHE A 301 -2.03 1.61 13.61
CA PHE A 301 -2.24 0.85 12.39
C PHE A 301 -1.60 1.59 11.21
N ALA A 302 -1.27 0.83 10.17
CA ALA A 302 -0.77 1.34 8.90
C ALA A 302 -1.38 0.58 7.73
N ILE A 303 -1.59 1.27 6.63
CA ILE A 303 -1.98 0.70 5.34
C ILE A 303 -1.29 1.47 4.22
N ALA A 304 -0.99 0.82 3.11
CA ALA A 304 -0.36 1.43 1.96
C ALA A 304 -0.95 0.93 0.65
N TRP A 305 -0.79 1.70 -0.39
CA TRP A 305 -1.05 1.25 -1.74
C TRP A 305 0.01 0.25 -2.18
N MET A 306 -0.41 -0.97 -2.56
CA MET A 306 0.50 -1.98 -3.07
C MET A 306 0.78 -1.75 -4.55
N ASN A 307 1.62 -0.77 -4.84
CA ASN A 307 2.08 -0.46 -6.19
C ASN A 307 3.33 0.43 -6.12
N ASN A 308 3.82 0.82 -7.30
CA ASN A 308 4.94 1.73 -7.45
C ASN A 308 4.74 2.60 -8.68
N TRP A 309 5.05 3.89 -8.62
CA TRP A 309 4.88 4.84 -9.72
C TRP A 309 5.65 4.48 -10.98
N HIS A 310 6.72 3.70 -10.90
CA HIS A 310 7.47 3.23 -12.06
C HIS A 310 6.65 2.37 -13.02
N TYR A 311 5.57 1.72 -12.55
CA TYR A 311 4.73 0.84 -13.36
C TYR A 311 3.23 0.91 -13.06
N ALA A 312 2.79 1.82 -12.22
CA ALA A 312 1.40 1.89 -11.74
C ALA A 312 0.36 2.11 -12.84
N ALA A 313 0.72 2.83 -13.90
CA ALA A 313 -0.23 3.21 -14.96
C ALA A 313 -0.53 2.09 -15.96
N ARG A 314 0.12 0.92 -15.83
CA ARG A 314 -0.06 -0.19 -16.77
C ARG A 314 -1.37 -0.95 -16.49
N THR A 315 -1.89 -1.61 -17.52
CA THR A 315 -2.93 -2.62 -17.38
C THR A 315 -2.37 -3.84 -16.65
N VAL A 316 -3.16 -4.40 -15.73
CA VAL A 316 -2.82 -5.57 -14.92
C VAL A 316 -3.88 -6.67 -15.11
N PRO A 317 -3.63 -7.93 -14.68
CA PRO A 317 -4.58 -9.03 -14.90
C PRO A 317 -6.00 -8.74 -14.38
N THR A 318 -6.14 -8.07 -13.24
CA THR A 318 -7.44 -7.74 -12.63
C THR A 318 -8.24 -6.69 -13.40
N ASP A 319 -7.60 -5.83 -14.20
CA ASP A 319 -8.33 -4.97 -15.16
C ASP A 319 -9.16 -5.81 -16.12
N LEU A 320 -8.62 -6.96 -16.53
CA LEU A 320 -9.23 -7.82 -17.55
C LEU A 320 -10.23 -8.82 -16.98
N THR A 321 -9.98 -9.32 -15.76
CA THR A 321 -10.80 -10.38 -15.14
C THR A 321 -11.87 -9.83 -14.21
N ASP A 322 -11.58 -8.74 -13.50
CA ASP A 322 -12.38 -8.25 -12.38
C ASP A 322 -12.76 -6.77 -12.50
N GLY A 323 -12.24 -6.07 -13.51
CA GLY A 323 -12.57 -4.67 -13.81
C GLY A 323 -11.99 -3.68 -12.81
N TYR A 324 -10.87 -4.01 -12.15
CA TYR A 324 -10.19 -3.08 -11.25
C TYR A 324 -8.66 -3.21 -11.32
N ASN A 325 -7.97 -2.17 -10.85
CA ASN A 325 -6.52 -2.09 -10.77
C ASN A 325 -6.09 -1.42 -9.45
N GLY A 326 -5.15 -2.06 -8.77
CA GLY A 326 -4.63 -1.62 -7.48
C GLY A 326 -5.33 -2.30 -6.30
N GLN A 327 -4.57 -2.46 -5.24
CA GLN A 327 -5.04 -2.96 -3.94
C GLN A 327 -4.25 -2.29 -2.82
N MET A 328 -4.80 -2.33 -1.61
CA MET A 328 -4.08 -1.94 -0.40
C MET A 328 -3.34 -3.14 0.18
N SER A 329 -2.26 -2.89 0.94
CA SER A 329 -1.62 -3.91 1.79
C SER A 329 -2.61 -4.42 2.84
N VAL A 330 -2.29 -5.53 3.51
CA VAL A 330 -2.98 -5.79 4.78
C VAL A 330 -2.77 -4.60 5.73
N VAL A 331 -3.75 -4.35 6.59
CA VAL A 331 -3.54 -3.42 7.69
C VAL A 331 -2.49 -4.00 8.63
N ARG A 332 -1.51 -3.19 8.98
CA ARG A 332 -0.42 -3.57 9.88
C ARG A 332 -0.59 -2.91 11.23
N GLU A 333 -0.26 -3.64 12.27
CA GLU A 333 -0.10 -3.13 13.62
C GLU A 333 1.35 -2.69 13.82
N LEU A 334 1.55 -1.44 14.24
CA LEU A 334 2.85 -0.86 14.53
C LEU A 334 3.00 -0.70 16.03
N SER A 335 4.17 -1.10 16.54
CA SER A 335 4.65 -0.80 17.89
C SER A 335 6.06 -0.24 17.82
N LEU A 336 6.46 0.54 18.82
CA LEU A 336 7.79 1.14 18.88
C LEU A 336 8.64 0.36 19.90
N ALA A 337 9.79 -0.16 19.46
CA ALA A 337 10.65 -0.98 20.28
C ALA A 337 12.06 -0.38 20.41
N LYS A 338 12.59 -0.38 21.64
CA LYS A 338 13.98 -0.02 21.90
C LYS A 338 14.93 -1.12 21.45
N GLN A 339 15.94 -0.74 20.71
CA GLN A 339 16.98 -1.66 20.24
C GLN A 339 18.18 -1.72 21.21
N PRO A 340 18.95 -2.82 21.21
CA PRO A 340 20.12 -2.96 22.08
C PRO A 340 21.14 -1.82 21.97
N GLY A 341 21.22 -1.16 20.81
CA GLY A 341 22.08 0.02 20.58
C GLY A 341 21.53 1.34 21.16
N GLY A 342 20.34 1.34 21.78
CA GLY A 342 19.72 2.49 22.40
C GLY A 342 18.88 3.36 21.45
N TRP A 343 18.72 2.97 20.21
CA TRP A 343 17.81 3.58 19.23
C TRP A 343 16.46 2.87 19.21
N TYR A 344 15.48 3.46 18.54
CA TYR A 344 14.11 2.93 18.48
C TYR A 344 13.72 2.57 17.05
N THR A 345 12.95 1.49 16.88
CA THR A 345 12.45 1.03 15.59
C THR A 345 10.96 0.72 15.66
N LEU A 346 10.25 0.96 14.57
CA LEU A 346 8.90 0.48 14.39
C LEU A 346 8.92 -1.00 14.03
N LEU A 347 8.22 -1.81 14.81
CA LEU A 347 7.88 -3.18 14.45
C LEU A 347 6.55 -3.18 13.71
N SER A 348 6.46 -3.95 12.64
CA SER A 348 5.30 -3.98 11.74
C SER A 348 4.82 -5.42 11.55
N GLN A 349 3.60 -5.73 12.00
CA GLN A 349 2.96 -7.05 11.89
C GLN A 349 1.59 -6.93 11.24
N PRO A 350 1.09 -7.96 10.55
CA PRO A 350 -0.32 -7.99 10.17
C PRO A 350 -1.20 -7.84 11.42
N VAL A 351 -2.33 -7.14 11.30
CA VAL A 351 -3.30 -7.06 12.41
C VAL A 351 -3.70 -8.46 12.87
N SER A 352 -3.80 -8.65 14.18
CA SER A 352 -4.14 -9.95 14.77
C SER A 352 -5.53 -10.46 14.37
N THR A 353 -6.45 -9.55 14.09
CA THR A 353 -7.80 -9.86 13.59
C THR A 353 -7.82 -10.57 12.23
N LEU A 354 -6.72 -10.54 11.47
CA LEU A 354 -6.58 -11.33 10.25
C LEU A 354 -6.78 -12.82 10.53
N HIS A 355 -6.35 -13.31 11.69
CA HIS A 355 -6.52 -14.72 12.07
C HIS A 355 -7.97 -15.12 12.36
N ASP A 356 -8.88 -14.17 12.60
CA ASP A 356 -10.32 -14.45 12.74
C ASP A 356 -10.96 -14.89 11.41
N HIS A 357 -10.27 -14.65 10.29
CA HIS A 357 -10.69 -15.01 8.94
C HIS A 357 -10.02 -16.30 8.41
N VAL A 358 -9.23 -16.99 9.25
CA VAL A 358 -8.63 -18.28 8.90
C VAL A 358 -9.71 -19.35 8.85
N VAL A 359 -9.77 -20.10 7.76
CA VAL A 359 -10.77 -21.17 7.55
C VAL A 359 -10.19 -22.56 7.77
N ASP A 360 -8.87 -22.72 7.64
CA ASP A 360 -8.17 -23.98 7.89
C ASP A 360 -6.73 -23.71 8.34
N THR A 361 -6.19 -24.60 9.15
CA THR A 361 -4.80 -24.54 9.62
C THR A 361 -4.14 -25.90 9.46
N VAL A 362 -3.03 -25.94 8.72
CA VAL A 362 -2.24 -27.14 8.46
C VAL A 362 -0.85 -26.99 9.04
N HIS A 363 -0.44 -27.95 9.88
CA HIS A 363 0.93 -28.06 10.36
C HIS A 363 1.67 -29.09 9.52
N LEU A 364 2.74 -28.66 8.86
CA LEU A 364 3.55 -29.51 8.02
C LEU A 364 4.75 -30.05 8.82
N THR A 365 5.24 -31.20 8.38
CA THR A 365 6.44 -31.83 9.00
C THR A 365 7.66 -30.98 8.68
N ASP A 366 8.58 -30.86 9.65
CA ASP A 366 9.87 -30.21 9.49
C ASP A 366 10.67 -30.85 8.34
N VAL A 367 11.39 -30.02 7.59
CA VAL A 367 12.18 -30.45 6.45
C VAL A 367 13.62 -30.02 6.64
N THR A 368 14.56 -30.97 6.56
CA THR A 368 15.98 -30.68 6.43
C THR A 368 16.45 -31.08 5.05
N THR A 369 17.05 -30.15 4.31
CA THR A 369 17.45 -30.40 2.92
C THR A 369 18.71 -29.62 2.53
N SER A 370 19.42 -30.14 1.52
CA SER A 370 20.51 -29.47 0.79
C SER A 370 20.16 -29.26 -0.69
N GLY A 371 18.88 -29.24 -1.02
CA GLY A 371 18.33 -29.05 -2.36
C GLY A 371 16.92 -28.50 -2.24
N ARG A 372 16.06 -28.85 -3.20
CA ARG A 372 14.66 -28.44 -3.24
C ARG A 372 13.71 -29.57 -2.79
N VAL A 373 12.72 -29.21 -1.98
CA VAL A 373 11.67 -30.11 -1.51
C VAL A 373 10.31 -29.43 -1.69
N GLU A 374 9.39 -30.11 -2.36
CA GLU A 374 7.98 -29.63 -2.46
C GLU A 374 7.28 -29.87 -1.11
N LEU A 375 6.55 -28.84 -0.62
CA LEU A 375 5.70 -28.98 0.54
C LEU A 375 4.33 -29.54 0.15
N PRO A 376 3.70 -30.40 0.96
CA PRO A 376 2.43 -31.03 0.65
C PRO A 376 1.24 -30.08 0.91
N TYR A 377 1.28 -28.88 0.32
CA TYR A 377 0.22 -27.89 0.39
C TYR A 377 0.09 -27.17 -0.97
N GLN A 378 -1.14 -26.82 -1.30
CA GLN A 378 -1.48 -25.99 -2.46
C GLN A 378 -2.56 -24.99 -2.07
N GLY A 379 -2.37 -23.73 -2.46
CA GLY A 379 -3.31 -22.65 -2.18
C GLY A 379 -2.93 -21.36 -2.88
N SER A 380 -3.89 -20.43 -3.01
CA SER A 380 -3.70 -19.12 -3.63
C SER A 380 -3.92 -17.95 -2.67
N ALA A 381 -4.43 -18.22 -1.44
CA ALA A 381 -4.62 -17.23 -0.39
C ALA A 381 -4.34 -17.89 0.97
N TYR A 382 -3.19 -17.56 1.55
CA TYR A 382 -2.76 -18.16 2.82
C TYR A 382 -1.69 -17.33 3.53
N GLU A 383 -1.55 -17.57 4.84
CA GLU A 383 -0.36 -17.22 5.62
C GLU A 383 0.51 -18.48 5.78
N LEU A 384 1.79 -18.37 5.45
CA LEU A 384 2.80 -19.38 5.73
C LEU A 384 3.75 -18.84 6.80
N GLU A 385 3.84 -19.53 7.93
CA GLU A 385 4.70 -19.16 9.04
C GLU A 385 5.69 -20.29 9.31
N LEU A 386 6.98 -19.98 9.43
CA LEU A 386 8.03 -20.97 9.66
C LEU A 386 9.33 -20.36 10.14
N ASP A 387 10.18 -21.24 10.69
CA ASP A 387 11.57 -20.95 11.04
C ASP A 387 12.51 -21.59 10.04
N ILE A 388 13.57 -20.87 9.66
CA ILE A 388 14.67 -21.40 8.85
C ILE A 388 15.96 -21.29 9.66
N SER A 389 16.70 -22.40 9.78
CA SER A 389 18.01 -22.41 10.42
C SER A 389 19.06 -23.12 9.56
N TRP A 390 20.29 -22.65 9.63
CA TRP A 390 21.43 -23.19 8.86
C TRP A 390 22.75 -23.02 9.61
N GLN A 391 23.75 -23.74 9.17
CA GLN A 391 25.14 -23.57 9.68
C GLN A 391 25.97 -22.79 8.67
N GLN A 392 26.05 -23.31 7.47
CA GLN A 392 26.80 -22.72 6.35
C GLN A 392 26.03 -23.04 5.05
N LEU A 393 25.76 -22.05 4.25
CA LEU A 393 25.13 -22.19 2.93
C LEU A 393 25.31 -20.89 2.12
N ASP A 394 25.06 -21.00 0.81
CA ASP A 394 25.09 -19.86 -0.09
C ASP A 394 23.72 -19.17 -0.16
N ASN A 395 22.64 -19.95 -0.25
CA ASN A 395 21.28 -19.45 -0.43
C ASN A 395 20.26 -20.41 0.21
N VAL A 396 19.23 -19.87 0.84
CA VAL A 396 18.13 -20.64 1.43
C VAL A 396 16.83 -19.89 1.29
N GLY A 397 15.73 -20.60 1.07
CA GLY A 397 14.44 -19.93 1.01
C GLY A 397 13.28 -20.83 0.67
N ILE A 398 12.19 -20.15 0.31
CA ILE A 398 10.88 -20.70 -0.05
C ILE A 398 10.51 -20.18 -1.42
N SER A 399 9.90 -21.03 -2.25
CA SER A 399 9.22 -20.61 -3.48
C SER A 399 7.72 -20.75 -3.27
N VAL A 400 6.96 -19.68 -3.47
CA VAL A 400 5.50 -19.62 -3.38
C VAL A 400 4.90 -19.35 -4.75
N GLY A 401 3.57 -19.59 -4.93
CA GLY A 401 2.91 -19.46 -6.21
C GLY A 401 3.61 -20.30 -7.29
N ARG A 402 3.95 -21.54 -6.95
CA ARG A 402 4.76 -22.39 -7.80
C ARG A 402 3.90 -23.18 -8.78
N SER A 403 4.22 -23.08 -10.08
CA SER A 403 3.59 -23.90 -11.12
C SER A 403 3.95 -25.39 -10.98
N ALA A 404 3.12 -26.27 -11.52
CA ALA A 404 3.33 -27.72 -11.42
C ALA A 404 4.66 -28.19 -12.09
N ASP A 405 5.12 -27.53 -13.13
CA ASP A 405 6.41 -27.78 -13.78
C ASP A 405 7.58 -27.05 -13.08
N GLY A 406 7.27 -26.18 -12.10
CA GLY A 406 8.24 -25.43 -11.33
C GLY A 406 8.91 -24.27 -12.05
N THR A 407 8.48 -23.92 -13.25
CA THR A 407 9.08 -22.84 -14.04
C THR A 407 8.68 -21.47 -13.55
N ARG A 408 7.42 -21.30 -13.06
CA ARG A 408 6.95 -20.05 -12.46
C ARG A 408 6.87 -20.18 -10.94
N HIS A 409 7.37 -19.17 -10.24
CA HIS A 409 7.33 -19.07 -8.78
C HIS A 409 7.87 -17.69 -8.31
N THR A 410 7.60 -17.31 -7.08
CA THR A 410 8.27 -16.19 -6.41
C THR A 410 9.18 -16.76 -5.32
N ASN A 411 10.45 -16.38 -5.31
CA ASN A 411 11.41 -16.79 -4.29
C ASN A 411 11.47 -15.78 -3.15
N ILE A 412 11.48 -16.30 -1.93
CA ILE A 412 11.69 -15.56 -0.69
C ILE A 412 12.84 -16.26 0.02
N GLY A 413 13.94 -15.57 0.29
CA GLY A 413 15.08 -16.27 0.82
C GLY A 413 16.10 -15.39 1.54
N VAL A 414 17.15 -16.03 2.01
CA VAL A 414 18.32 -15.40 2.64
C VAL A 414 19.54 -15.66 1.79
N PHE A 415 20.21 -14.58 1.39
CA PHE A 415 21.43 -14.61 0.59
C PHE A 415 22.34 -13.44 0.94
N GLN A 416 23.62 -13.72 1.22
CA GLN A 416 24.66 -12.70 1.46
C GLN A 416 24.26 -11.60 2.47
N GLY A 417 23.64 -11.96 3.60
CA GLY A 417 23.26 -11.01 4.65
C GLY A 417 22.01 -10.18 4.33
N ASN A 418 21.21 -10.64 3.38
CA ASN A 418 19.92 -10.03 3.06
C ASN A 418 18.80 -11.08 3.07
N VAL A 419 17.61 -10.70 3.50
CA VAL A 419 16.38 -11.34 3.07
C VAL A 419 15.99 -10.72 1.74
N TYR A 420 15.56 -11.52 0.79
CA TYR A 420 15.12 -11.05 -0.52
C TYR A 420 13.78 -11.63 -0.93
N VAL A 421 13.11 -10.91 -1.81
CA VAL A 421 11.97 -11.40 -2.60
C VAL A 421 12.31 -11.22 -4.06
N ASP A 422 12.30 -12.33 -4.81
CA ASP A 422 12.52 -12.34 -6.26
C ASP A 422 11.28 -12.87 -6.97
N ARG A 423 10.55 -11.97 -7.62
CA ARG A 423 9.32 -12.25 -8.38
C ARG A 423 9.56 -12.47 -9.87
N ARG A 424 10.80 -12.30 -10.36
CA ARG A 424 11.14 -12.47 -11.79
C ARG A 424 10.74 -13.83 -12.36
N PRO A 425 10.88 -14.97 -11.63
CA PRO A 425 10.43 -16.26 -12.16
C PRO A 425 8.90 -16.39 -12.30
N SER A 426 8.10 -15.51 -11.66
CA SER A 426 6.65 -15.45 -11.86
C SER A 426 6.22 -14.39 -12.87
N ASP A 427 7.16 -13.58 -13.38
CA ASP A 427 6.86 -12.55 -14.39
C ASP A 427 6.31 -13.16 -15.69
N ARG A 428 5.35 -12.47 -16.25
CA ARG A 428 4.87 -12.68 -17.61
C ARG A 428 5.33 -11.51 -18.47
N PRO A 429 5.66 -11.72 -19.77
CA PRO A 429 6.21 -10.65 -20.60
C PRO A 429 5.38 -9.36 -20.60
N GLU A 430 4.05 -9.50 -20.60
CA GLU A 430 3.09 -8.39 -20.59
C GLU A 430 2.96 -7.69 -19.24
N TYR A 431 3.43 -8.30 -18.16
CA TYR A 431 3.34 -7.78 -16.78
C TYR A 431 4.69 -7.73 -16.06
N SER A 432 5.80 -7.86 -16.80
CA SER A 432 7.13 -7.89 -16.20
C SER A 432 7.45 -6.63 -15.40
N PHE A 433 8.07 -6.83 -14.25
CA PHE A 433 8.53 -5.75 -13.39
C PHE A 433 9.94 -5.24 -13.76
N GLY A 434 10.62 -5.89 -14.70
CA GLY A 434 11.93 -5.46 -15.19
C GLY A 434 12.96 -5.31 -14.06
N ALA A 435 13.52 -4.12 -13.88
CA ALA A 435 14.50 -3.81 -12.83
C ALA A 435 13.94 -3.95 -11.41
N TYR A 436 12.63 -3.86 -11.25
CA TYR A 436 11.92 -3.93 -9.96
C TYR A 436 11.46 -5.37 -9.62
N GLY A 437 12.03 -6.37 -10.27
CA GLY A 437 11.70 -7.79 -10.09
C GLY A 437 12.23 -8.39 -8.80
N GLN A 438 13.24 -7.78 -8.15
CA GLN A 438 13.80 -8.25 -6.87
C GLN A 438 13.99 -7.09 -5.90
N SER A 439 13.69 -7.32 -4.62
CA SER A 439 14.08 -6.44 -3.51
C SER A 439 14.94 -7.18 -2.48
N ASN A 440 15.70 -6.43 -1.71
CA ASN A 440 16.61 -6.95 -0.69
C ASN A 440 16.52 -6.09 0.56
N ALA A 441 16.44 -6.73 1.72
CA ALA A 441 16.46 -6.08 3.02
C ALA A 441 17.63 -6.60 3.85
N PRO A 442 18.47 -5.75 4.45
CA PRO A 442 19.62 -6.20 5.23
C PRO A 442 19.16 -6.93 6.50
N ILE A 443 19.88 -8.01 6.83
CA ILE A 443 19.79 -8.69 8.13
C ILE A 443 21.19 -8.81 8.73
N ASP A 444 21.28 -9.20 10.02
CA ASP A 444 22.57 -9.47 10.63
C ASP A 444 23.33 -10.54 9.80
N PRO A 445 24.49 -10.23 9.23
CA PRO A 445 25.25 -11.19 8.43
C PRO A 445 25.77 -12.38 9.27
N ALA A 446 25.75 -12.28 10.59
CA ALA A 446 26.06 -13.38 11.50
C ALA A 446 24.84 -14.27 11.78
N ALA A 447 23.64 -13.89 11.35
CA ALA A 447 22.43 -14.68 11.54
C ALA A 447 22.59 -16.08 10.95
N ARG A 448 22.07 -17.07 11.66
CA ARG A 448 21.98 -18.47 11.23
C ARG A 448 20.56 -19.01 11.42
N TRP A 449 19.65 -18.10 11.61
CA TRP A 449 18.22 -18.36 11.81
C TRP A 449 17.41 -17.12 11.40
N VAL A 450 16.24 -17.36 10.82
CA VAL A 450 15.19 -16.34 10.59
C VAL A 450 13.83 -16.95 10.83
N HIS A 451 12.94 -16.16 11.37
CA HIS A 451 11.50 -16.43 11.40
C HIS A 451 10.83 -15.66 10.27
N LEU A 452 10.03 -16.34 9.47
CA LEU A 452 9.26 -15.74 8.38
C LEU A 452 7.77 -15.98 8.58
N LYS A 453 7.01 -14.90 8.43
CA LYS A 453 5.57 -14.93 8.20
C LYS A 453 5.34 -14.35 6.80
N ILE A 454 4.74 -15.15 5.93
CA ILE A 454 4.53 -14.83 4.52
C ILE A 454 3.04 -14.85 4.23
N LEU A 455 2.50 -13.72 3.86
CA LEU A 455 1.13 -13.59 3.38
C LEU A 455 1.14 -13.70 1.86
N VAL A 456 0.39 -14.65 1.32
CA VAL A 456 0.21 -14.87 -0.12
C VAL A 456 -1.25 -14.67 -0.46
N ASP A 457 -1.53 -13.77 -1.38
CA ASP A 457 -2.84 -13.62 -1.98
C ASP A 457 -2.72 -13.70 -3.51
N LYS A 458 -3.81 -13.71 -4.23
CA LYS A 458 -3.84 -13.94 -5.69
C LYS A 458 -2.94 -13.00 -6.49
N GLN A 459 -2.68 -11.79 -5.97
CA GLN A 459 -1.93 -10.73 -6.66
C GLN A 459 -0.84 -10.12 -5.79
N SER A 460 -0.48 -10.73 -4.64
CA SER A 460 0.49 -10.14 -3.72
C SER A 460 1.23 -11.16 -2.86
N VAL A 461 2.40 -10.73 -2.40
CA VAL A 461 3.20 -11.40 -1.37
C VAL A 461 3.69 -10.33 -0.40
N GLU A 462 3.40 -10.51 0.90
CA GLU A 462 3.97 -9.69 1.98
C GLU A 462 4.77 -10.58 2.93
N VAL A 463 6.02 -10.23 3.20
CA VAL A 463 6.97 -11.02 4.01
C VAL A 463 7.36 -10.25 5.25
N PHE A 464 7.05 -10.78 6.41
CA PHE A 464 7.40 -10.24 7.72
C PHE A 464 8.50 -11.10 8.34
N VAL A 465 9.62 -10.47 8.67
CA VAL A 465 10.84 -11.13 9.15
C VAL A 465 11.05 -10.81 10.62
N ASN A 466 11.35 -11.81 11.43
CA ASN A 466 11.75 -11.66 12.83
C ASN A 466 10.83 -10.73 13.62
N ALA A 467 9.54 -11.11 13.70
CA ALA A 467 8.49 -10.33 14.39
C ALA A 467 8.28 -8.91 13.81
N GLY A 468 8.52 -8.71 12.50
CA GLY A 468 8.24 -7.46 11.81
C GLY A 468 9.32 -6.39 11.95
N HIS A 469 10.53 -6.78 12.32
CA HIS A 469 11.70 -5.89 12.23
C HIS A 469 12.00 -5.48 10.78
N THR A 470 11.67 -6.35 9.84
CA THR A 470 11.86 -6.14 8.41
C THR A 470 10.64 -6.66 7.69
N VAL A 471 10.14 -5.90 6.72
CA VAL A 471 9.00 -6.28 5.88
C VAL A 471 9.34 -6.03 4.42
N LEU A 472 8.85 -6.90 3.52
CA LEU A 472 8.97 -6.74 2.07
C LEU A 472 7.63 -7.03 1.42
N SER A 473 7.08 -6.07 0.70
CA SER A 473 5.77 -6.18 0.04
C SER A 473 5.88 -6.06 -1.46
N HIS A 474 5.20 -6.98 -2.15
CA HIS A 474 5.25 -7.10 -3.60
C HIS A 474 3.89 -7.41 -4.21
N GLN A 475 3.55 -6.72 -5.29
CA GLN A 475 2.62 -7.25 -6.28
C GLN A 475 3.28 -8.44 -7.01
N VAL A 476 2.49 -9.46 -7.27
CA VAL A 476 2.82 -10.59 -8.12
C VAL A 476 1.59 -10.96 -8.93
N TYR A 477 1.77 -11.52 -10.13
CA TYR A 477 0.63 -11.86 -10.98
C TYR A 477 0.65 -13.37 -11.27
N PHE A 478 0.30 -14.14 -10.23
CA PHE A 478 0.24 -15.60 -10.34
C PHE A 478 -0.82 -16.04 -11.35
N GLU A 479 -0.51 -17.11 -12.07
CA GLU A 479 -1.56 -17.84 -12.77
C GLU A 479 -2.45 -18.57 -11.74
N PRO A 480 -3.76 -18.72 -12.01
CA PRO A 480 -4.67 -19.40 -11.08
C PRO A 480 -4.26 -20.84 -10.73
N THR A 481 -3.39 -21.44 -11.54
CA THR A 481 -2.86 -22.80 -11.34
C THR A 481 -1.55 -22.84 -10.57
N ASP A 482 -0.95 -21.68 -10.28
CA ASP A 482 0.34 -21.58 -9.59
C ASP A 482 0.11 -21.57 -8.07
N THR A 483 -0.10 -22.74 -7.50
CA THR A 483 -0.57 -22.92 -6.12
C THR A 483 0.44 -23.64 -5.22
N GLY A 484 1.55 -24.13 -5.78
CA GLY A 484 2.53 -24.93 -5.05
C GLY A 484 3.47 -24.12 -4.18
N ILE A 485 4.08 -24.79 -3.20
CA ILE A 485 5.11 -24.26 -2.30
C ILE A 485 6.28 -25.24 -2.28
N SER A 486 7.51 -24.74 -2.33
CA SER A 486 8.69 -25.55 -2.07
C SER A 486 9.70 -24.80 -1.19
N VAL A 487 10.54 -25.53 -0.49
CA VAL A 487 11.71 -25.02 0.23
C VAL A 487 12.99 -25.42 -0.47
N TYR A 488 14.06 -24.63 -0.31
CA TYR A 488 15.35 -24.94 -0.95
C TYR A 488 16.54 -24.45 -0.11
N ALA A 489 17.66 -25.15 -0.28
CA ALA A 489 18.95 -24.75 0.26
C ALA A 489 20.06 -25.08 -0.77
N ASP A 490 20.95 -24.13 -1.02
CA ASP A 490 22.06 -24.26 -1.95
C ASP A 490 23.39 -24.03 -1.22
N GLY A 491 24.41 -24.79 -1.59
CA GLY A 491 25.76 -24.69 -1.01
C GLY A 491 25.88 -25.19 0.42
N GLY A 492 24.87 -25.89 0.94
CA GLY A 492 24.82 -26.43 2.29
C GLY A 492 23.46 -27.01 2.62
N SER A 493 23.21 -27.23 3.93
CA SER A 493 21.95 -27.78 4.42
C SER A 493 21.23 -26.78 5.32
N ALA A 494 19.91 -26.71 5.21
CA ALA A 494 19.05 -25.93 6.09
C ALA A 494 17.91 -26.79 6.66
N THR A 495 17.41 -26.39 7.82
CA THR A 495 16.21 -26.94 8.46
C THR A 495 15.10 -25.91 8.45
N PHE A 496 13.96 -26.31 7.92
CA PHE A 496 12.70 -25.58 7.91
C PHE A 496 11.80 -26.23 8.96
N SER A 497 11.42 -25.50 9.98
CA SER A 497 10.68 -26.03 11.15
C SER A 497 9.51 -25.14 11.52
N ASN A 498 8.62 -25.68 12.37
CA ASN A 498 7.39 -25.00 12.81
C ASN A 498 6.52 -24.54 11.64
N ILE A 499 6.49 -25.30 10.55
CA ILE A 499 5.81 -24.93 9.30
C ILE A 499 4.30 -24.97 9.51
N THR A 500 3.67 -23.83 9.51
CA THR A 500 2.22 -23.67 9.65
C THR A 500 1.66 -22.91 8.47
N VAL A 501 0.61 -23.44 7.86
CA VAL A 501 -0.16 -22.77 6.81
C VAL A 501 -1.57 -22.50 7.30
N ARG A 502 -2.00 -21.24 7.22
CA ARG A 502 -3.36 -20.80 7.54
C ARG A 502 -4.03 -20.33 6.26
N ALA A 503 -5.08 -21.02 5.84
CA ALA A 503 -5.81 -20.73 4.62
C ALA A 503 -6.88 -19.65 4.84
N PHE A 504 -7.08 -18.82 3.81
CA PHE A 504 -8.18 -17.86 3.68
C PHE A 504 -9.04 -18.21 2.46
N THR A 505 -10.32 -17.85 2.47
CA THR A 505 -11.26 -18.10 1.34
C THR A 505 -12.00 -16.84 0.94
#